data_f68b8ebd914b2f041cf484ef45896154
#
_entry.id   f68b8ebd914b2f041cf484ef45896154
#
_cell.length_a   1.000
_cell.length_b   1.000
_cell.length_c   1.000
_cell.angle_alpha   90.00
_cell.angle_beta   90.00
_cell.angle_gamma   90.00
#
_symmetry.space_group_name_H-M   'P 1'
#
loop_
_entity.id
_entity.type
_entity.pdbx_description
1 polymer ?
#
loop_
_entity_poly.entity_id
_entity_poly.type
_entity_poly.pdbx_seq_one_letter_code
_entity_poly.pdbx_strand_id
1 'polypeptide(L)'
;MTLRRVPPAAWLLIAGFVLCAAVNLPGHLSYDSVMQLNEGRRGFYANWHPPMMSWLLGVFDWLWPGTALFTLLDMALFFGSLGALLFLSSPARGAREAHDRGGDAKFTASFIVLALVLLTPQVLLYQGIVWKDVLFANLSIAGFAALAVAGEKWERRRLRFGLLVAAFLLLSVATLVRQNGGVVLPAAAAALAWIAWQKSSPRKIRATFLYGMSALAGAAVAVVAMHAALALRIPGDPSPAVAFRLLQFYDLIGALKAKPALALPYFDDDDTDLEQLMRTDGVRLYTPERNDTLAQSARLQRAYFQSPDETIPEEWERLVAVHTGLYLRVRAEVFRWIVLTPDLAACRPVFSGIDGPANVMAKLGLAKRFDARDAALDFYAKRFMGTPVFSHAFFLALALIALVFLFARRTPSDIAVAFMLLSTLAFTLSFFVISIACDYRYLYFVDLAAMAAAFHLSLDWRSAWAALHDRSVAISPPARSPW
;
A
#
# COMPACT_ATOMS: atom_id res chain seq x y z
N MET A 1 -29.30 -10.94 -31.18
CA MET A 1 -28.23 -10.48 -30.27
C MET A 1 -28.87 -10.24 -28.90
N THR A 2 -28.89 -11.26 -28.02
CA THR A 2 -29.47 -11.12 -26.67
C THR A 2 -28.57 -10.23 -25.84
N LEU A 3 -29.01 -9.04 -25.48
CA LEU A 3 -28.38 -8.15 -24.55
C LEU A 3 -28.06 -8.95 -23.26
N ARG A 4 -26.76 -9.18 -22.99
CA ARG A 4 -26.34 -9.78 -21.71
C ARG A 4 -26.79 -8.85 -20.60
N ARG A 5 -27.63 -9.32 -19.70
CA ARG A 5 -27.94 -8.57 -18.47
C ARG A 5 -26.66 -8.33 -17.71
N VAL A 6 -26.33 -7.06 -17.50
CA VAL A 6 -25.18 -6.64 -16.67
C VAL A 6 -25.44 -7.13 -15.24
N PRO A 7 -24.49 -7.82 -14.60
CA PRO A 7 -24.69 -8.32 -13.24
C PRO A 7 -24.93 -7.16 -12.26
N PRO A 8 -25.79 -7.32 -11.24
CA PRO A 8 -26.10 -6.27 -10.27
C PRO A 8 -24.85 -5.68 -9.59
N ALA A 9 -23.83 -6.50 -9.32
CA ALA A 9 -22.55 -6.05 -8.76
C ALA A 9 -21.80 -5.05 -9.67
N ALA A 10 -21.96 -5.14 -11.01
CA ALA A 10 -21.35 -4.16 -11.91
C ALA A 10 -22.05 -2.79 -11.82
N TRP A 11 -23.37 -2.78 -11.66
CA TRP A 11 -24.11 -1.54 -11.42
C TRP A 11 -23.75 -0.93 -10.07
N LEU A 12 -23.55 -1.75 -9.05
CA LEU A 12 -23.08 -1.28 -7.74
C LEU A 12 -21.68 -0.68 -7.82
N LEU A 13 -20.76 -1.27 -8.60
CA LEU A 13 -19.42 -0.69 -8.85
C LEU A 13 -19.51 0.67 -9.53
N ILE A 14 -20.34 0.80 -10.56
CA ILE A 14 -20.53 2.06 -11.27
C ILE A 14 -21.13 3.11 -10.34
N ALA A 15 -22.17 2.76 -9.59
CA ALA A 15 -22.82 3.65 -8.62
C ALA A 15 -21.82 4.07 -7.52
N GLY A 16 -21.01 3.13 -7.01
CA GLY A 16 -19.96 3.41 -6.02
C GLY A 16 -18.89 4.35 -6.56
N PHE A 17 -18.42 4.15 -7.80
CA PHE A 17 -17.48 5.05 -8.46
C PHE A 17 -18.05 6.47 -8.59
N VAL A 18 -19.28 6.58 -9.09
CA VAL A 18 -19.95 7.88 -9.29
C VAL A 18 -20.16 8.58 -7.95
N LEU A 19 -20.62 7.85 -6.93
CA LEU A 19 -20.79 8.39 -5.58
C LEU A 19 -19.44 8.88 -5.02
N CYS A 20 -18.40 8.03 -5.08
CA CYS A 20 -17.08 8.36 -4.59
C CYS A 20 -16.52 9.61 -5.31
N ALA A 21 -16.67 9.71 -6.63
CA ALA A 21 -16.27 10.88 -7.39
C ALA A 21 -17.07 12.12 -6.98
N ALA A 22 -18.40 12.01 -6.86
CA ALA A 22 -19.28 13.13 -6.52
C ALA A 22 -18.97 13.74 -5.14
N VAL A 23 -18.63 12.90 -4.16
CA VAL A 23 -18.36 13.38 -2.79
C VAL A 23 -16.91 13.83 -2.57
N ASN A 24 -15.96 13.44 -3.43
CA ASN A 24 -14.54 13.74 -3.20
C ASN A 24 -13.92 14.74 -4.17
N LEU A 25 -14.41 14.83 -5.42
CA LEU A 25 -13.78 15.73 -6.39
C LEU A 25 -13.79 17.21 -5.93
N PRO A 26 -12.70 17.95 -6.21
CA PRO A 26 -11.51 17.64 -7.02
C PRO A 26 -10.42 16.86 -6.26
N GLY A 27 -10.65 16.46 -5.02
CA GLY A 27 -9.74 15.76 -4.14
C GLY A 27 -9.49 16.50 -2.82
N HIS A 28 -8.96 15.77 -1.84
CA HIS A 28 -8.54 16.29 -0.55
C HIS A 28 -7.01 16.40 -0.53
N LEU A 29 -6.47 17.54 -0.12
CA LEU A 29 -5.04 17.84 -0.18
C LEU A 29 -4.50 18.11 1.22
N SER A 30 -3.72 17.20 1.74
CA SER A 30 -2.94 17.39 2.97
C SER A 30 -1.66 18.20 2.70
N TYR A 31 -0.92 18.48 3.75
CA TYR A 31 0.39 19.15 3.67
C TYR A 31 1.28 18.50 2.59
N ASP A 32 1.47 17.17 2.65
CA ASP A 32 2.30 16.44 1.69
C ASP A 32 1.79 16.61 0.26
N SER A 33 0.47 16.52 0.07
CA SER A 33 -0.17 16.64 -1.26
C SER A 33 0.03 18.02 -1.88
N VAL A 34 -0.07 19.08 -1.05
CA VAL A 34 0.16 20.47 -1.47
C VAL A 34 1.63 20.66 -1.87
N MET A 35 2.56 20.11 -1.10
CA MET A 35 3.99 20.16 -1.42
C MET A 35 4.29 19.41 -2.72
N GLN A 36 3.78 18.19 -2.89
CA GLN A 36 3.99 17.38 -4.09
C GLN A 36 3.37 18.01 -5.36
N LEU A 37 2.20 18.65 -5.24
CA LEU A 37 1.61 19.41 -6.36
C LEU A 37 2.48 20.61 -6.76
N ASN A 38 3.02 21.33 -5.76
CA ASN A 38 3.94 22.44 -6.03
C ASN A 38 5.23 21.98 -6.72
N GLU A 39 5.78 20.85 -6.30
CA GLU A 39 6.94 20.22 -6.96
C GLU A 39 6.60 19.83 -8.40
N GLY A 40 5.45 19.21 -8.63
CA GLY A 40 4.99 18.78 -9.94
C GLY A 40 4.84 19.98 -10.91
N ARG A 41 4.26 21.10 -10.48
CA ARG A 41 4.15 22.33 -11.27
C ARG A 41 5.49 22.95 -11.60
N ARG A 42 6.43 22.89 -10.66
CA ARG A 42 7.76 23.48 -10.85
C ARG A 42 8.70 22.58 -11.66
N GLY A 43 8.42 21.27 -11.73
CA GLY A 43 9.29 20.28 -12.36
C GLY A 43 10.61 20.07 -11.60
N PHE A 44 10.68 20.44 -10.32
CA PHE A 44 11.81 20.22 -9.42
C PHE A 44 11.30 19.53 -8.15
N TYR A 45 11.97 18.46 -7.74
CA TYR A 45 11.51 17.56 -6.70
C TYR A 45 12.41 17.63 -5.48
N ALA A 46 11.81 17.70 -4.28
CA ALA A 46 12.55 17.55 -3.03
C ALA A 46 12.92 16.08 -2.79
N ASN A 47 13.96 15.87 -1.99
CA ASN A 47 14.45 14.52 -1.66
C ASN A 47 13.67 13.83 -0.52
N TRP A 48 12.66 14.48 0.04
CA TRP A 48 11.87 13.95 1.16
C TRP A 48 10.91 12.83 0.73
N HIS A 49 10.34 12.94 -0.47
CA HIS A 49 9.43 11.97 -1.03
C HIS A 49 9.96 11.44 -2.37
N PRO A 50 9.64 10.17 -2.74
CA PRO A 50 9.89 9.70 -4.09
C PRO A 50 9.20 10.62 -5.12
N PRO A 51 9.91 11.07 -6.17
CA PRO A 51 9.42 12.12 -7.07
C PRO A 51 8.29 11.70 -8.01
N MET A 52 8.02 10.40 -8.14
CA MET A 52 7.05 9.86 -9.09
C MET A 52 5.64 10.43 -8.89
N MET A 53 5.18 10.54 -7.66
CA MET A 53 3.85 11.12 -7.39
C MET A 53 3.80 12.60 -7.75
N SER A 54 4.81 13.38 -7.38
CA SER A 54 4.91 14.79 -7.74
C SER A 54 4.93 14.98 -9.26
N TRP A 55 5.66 14.12 -9.99
CA TRP A 55 5.67 14.10 -11.45
C TRP A 55 4.29 13.82 -12.04
N LEU A 56 3.60 12.77 -11.56
CA LEU A 56 2.25 12.44 -12.00
C LEU A 56 1.28 13.60 -11.75
N LEU A 57 1.30 14.17 -10.55
CA LEU A 57 0.48 15.36 -10.22
C LEU A 57 0.75 16.49 -11.19
N GLY A 58 2.01 16.78 -11.51
CA GLY A 58 2.39 17.82 -12.49
C GLY A 58 1.87 17.52 -13.90
N VAL A 59 1.94 16.27 -14.36
CA VAL A 59 1.41 15.88 -15.69
C VAL A 59 -0.11 16.04 -15.74
N PHE A 60 -0.84 15.59 -14.71
CA PHE A 60 -2.30 15.71 -14.70
C PHE A 60 -2.77 17.15 -14.51
N ASP A 61 -2.08 17.96 -13.70
CA ASP A 61 -2.34 19.36 -13.52
C ASP A 61 -2.07 20.19 -14.81
N TRP A 62 -1.07 19.78 -15.61
CA TRP A 62 -0.81 20.35 -16.93
C TRP A 62 -1.92 20.04 -17.93
N LEU A 63 -2.49 18.81 -17.90
CA LEU A 63 -3.60 18.43 -18.77
C LEU A 63 -4.90 19.15 -18.39
N TRP A 64 -5.17 19.26 -17.09
CA TRP A 64 -6.34 19.94 -16.56
C TRP A 64 -5.99 20.51 -15.18
N PRO A 65 -6.01 21.86 -15.01
CA PRO A 65 -5.57 22.50 -13.77
C PRO A 65 -6.26 21.96 -12.52
N GLY A 66 -5.46 21.60 -11.53
CA GLY A 66 -5.89 21.02 -10.26
C GLY A 66 -5.69 19.51 -10.17
N THR A 67 -6.32 18.89 -9.18
CA THR A 67 -6.09 17.46 -8.86
C THR A 67 -7.22 16.53 -9.31
N ALA A 68 -8.27 17.05 -9.95
CA ALA A 68 -9.45 16.27 -10.32
C ALA A 68 -9.14 15.06 -11.21
N LEU A 69 -8.32 15.25 -12.26
CA LEU A 69 -7.94 14.14 -13.15
C LEU A 69 -7.09 13.09 -12.44
N PHE A 70 -6.16 13.52 -11.59
CA PHE A 70 -5.36 12.60 -10.79
C PHE A 70 -6.25 11.77 -9.84
N THR A 71 -7.18 12.42 -9.14
CA THR A 71 -8.14 11.75 -8.24
C THR A 71 -9.05 10.77 -9.00
N LEU A 72 -9.52 11.14 -10.20
CA LEU A 72 -10.31 10.23 -11.05
C LEU A 72 -9.49 9.03 -11.52
N LEU A 73 -8.21 9.22 -11.88
CA LEU A 73 -7.33 8.10 -12.23
C LEU A 73 -7.19 7.14 -11.04
N ASP A 74 -6.94 7.68 -9.86
CA ASP A 74 -6.73 6.88 -8.65
C ASP A 74 -7.97 6.03 -8.32
N MET A 75 -9.15 6.64 -8.35
CA MET A 75 -10.43 5.94 -8.24
C MET A 75 -10.61 4.89 -9.35
N ALA A 76 -10.31 5.24 -10.60
CA ALA A 76 -10.47 4.33 -11.75
C ALA A 76 -9.57 3.09 -11.65
N LEU A 77 -8.37 3.21 -11.09
CA LEU A 77 -7.48 2.08 -10.83
C LEU A 77 -8.11 1.08 -9.85
N PHE A 78 -8.67 1.57 -8.74
CA PHE A 78 -9.30 0.69 -7.74
C PHE A 78 -10.61 0.07 -8.26
N PHE A 79 -11.56 0.89 -8.67
CA PHE A 79 -12.86 0.40 -9.17
C PHE A 79 -12.72 -0.47 -10.42
N GLY A 80 -11.78 -0.11 -11.32
CA GLY A 80 -11.43 -0.93 -12.49
C GLY A 80 -10.84 -2.27 -12.11
N SER A 81 -10.05 -2.34 -11.04
CA SER A 81 -9.50 -3.60 -10.52
C SER A 81 -10.60 -4.53 -9.99
N LEU A 82 -11.54 -4.01 -9.22
CA LEU A 82 -12.71 -4.79 -8.76
C LEU A 82 -13.58 -5.23 -9.95
N GLY A 83 -13.74 -4.35 -10.94
CA GLY A 83 -14.43 -4.68 -12.20
C GLY A 83 -13.74 -5.80 -12.98
N ALA A 84 -12.41 -5.78 -13.05
CA ALA A 84 -11.62 -6.83 -13.68
C ALA A 84 -11.78 -8.18 -12.97
N LEU A 85 -11.74 -8.20 -11.63
CA LEU A 85 -11.99 -9.41 -10.83
C LEU A 85 -13.42 -9.92 -11.01
N LEU A 86 -14.42 -9.02 -11.02
CA LEU A 86 -15.81 -9.38 -11.29
C LEU A 86 -15.99 -10.02 -12.68
N PHE A 87 -15.32 -9.48 -13.69
CA PHE A 87 -15.36 -10.02 -15.06
C PHE A 87 -14.82 -11.47 -15.14
N LEU A 88 -13.85 -11.84 -14.32
CA LEU A 88 -13.30 -13.20 -14.28
C LEU A 88 -14.30 -14.24 -13.78
N SER A 89 -15.23 -13.85 -12.90
CA SER A 89 -16.24 -14.74 -12.33
C SER A 89 -17.43 -15.02 -13.23
N SER A 90 -17.55 -14.30 -14.37
CA SER A 90 -18.68 -14.47 -15.30
C SER A 90 -18.59 -15.82 -16.01
N PRO A 91 -19.57 -16.76 -15.85
CA PRO A 91 -19.50 -18.11 -16.41
C PRO A 91 -19.39 -18.10 -17.94
N ALA A 92 -18.49 -18.92 -18.46
CA ALA A 92 -18.44 -19.21 -19.90
C ALA A 92 -19.76 -19.87 -20.35
N ARG A 93 -20.15 -19.63 -21.60
CA ARG A 93 -21.45 -19.97 -22.20
C ARG A 93 -21.97 -21.42 -22.04
N GLY A 94 -21.15 -22.38 -21.59
CA GLY A 94 -21.49 -23.81 -21.53
C GLY A 94 -22.03 -24.34 -20.20
N ALA A 95 -21.99 -23.55 -19.13
CA ALA A 95 -22.39 -24.02 -17.80
C ALA A 95 -23.80 -23.57 -17.34
N ARG A 96 -24.65 -23.17 -18.27
CA ARG A 96 -25.96 -22.56 -17.98
C ARG A 96 -27.05 -23.50 -17.46
N GLU A 97 -26.97 -24.80 -17.75
CA GLU A 97 -28.06 -25.74 -17.43
C GLU A 97 -27.97 -26.35 -16.01
N ALA A 98 -26.83 -26.28 -15.36
CA ALA A 98 -26.68 -26.74 -13.95
C ALA A 98 -26.91 -25.63 -12.88
N HIS A 99 -27.38 -24.46 -13.27
CA HIS A 99 -27.24 -23.22 -12.52
C HIS A 99 -28.46 -22.71 -11.76
N ASP A 100 -29.65 -23.31 -11.94
CA ASP A 100 -30.90 -22.68 -11.48
C ASP A 100 -31.15 -22.63 -9.97
N ARG A 101 -30.41 -23.41 -9.15
CA ARG A 101 -30.58 -23.38 -7.67
C ARG A 101 -29.40 -22.81 -6.86
N GLY A 102 -28.27 -22.56 -7.49
CA GLY A 102 -27.05 -22.07 -6.83
C GLY A 102 -26.63 -20.65 -7.20
N GLY A 103 -27.20 -20.10 -8.27
CA GLY A 103 -26.84 -18.80 -8.84
C GLY A 103 -27.17 -17.62 -7.92
N ASP A 104 -28.36 -17.62 -7.35
CA ASP A 104 -28.85 -16.50 -6.54
C ASP A 104 -28.03 -16.27 -5.27
N ALA A 105 -27.58 -17.34 -4.60
CA ALA A 105 -26.77 -17.22 -3.38
C ALA A 105 -25.33 -16.71 -3.64
N LYS A 106 -24.73 -17.01 -4.80
CA LYS A 106 -23.41 -16.49 -5.19
C LYS A 106 -23.49 -14.99 -5.50
N PHE A 107 -24.51 -14.58 -6.26
CA PHE A 107 -24.74 -13.16 -6.54
C PHE A 107 -25.02 -12.34 -5.29
N THR A 108 -25.77 -12.90 -4.34
CA THR A 108 -26.09 -12.23 -3.08
C THR A 108 -24.82 -12.02 -2.24
N ALA A 109 -23.97 -13.03 -2.08
CA ALA A 109 -22.75 -12.92 -1.29
C ALA A 109 -21.78 -11.87 -1.85
N SER A 110 -21.50 -11.91 -3.16
CA SER A 110 -20.60 -10.95 -3.80
C SER A 110 -21.14 -9.52 -3.79
N PHE A 111 -22.46 -9.35 -3.93
CA PHE A 111 -23.12 -8.06 -3.82
C PHE A 111 -22.98 -7.47 -2.41
N ILE A 112 -23.24 -8.28 -1.37
CA ILE A 112 -23.11 -7.85 0.03
C ILE A 112 -21.67 -7.46 0.36
N VAL A 113 -20.69 -8.32 0.02
CA VAL A 113 -19.28 -8.04 0.27
C VAL A 113 -18.85 -6.77 -0.44
N LEU A 114 -19.24 -6.60 -1.71
CA LEU A 114 -18.94 -5.39 -2.47
C LEU A 114 -19.57 -4.15 -1.84
N ALA A 115 -20.84 -4.20 -1.44
CA ALA A 115 -21.52 -3.09 -0.76
C ALA A 115 -20.80 -2.70 0.55
N LEU A 116 -20.41 -3.71 1.35
CA LEU A 116 -19.65 -3.47 2.57
C LEU A 116 -18.31 -2.80 2.28
N VAL A 117 -17.56 -3.27 1.27
CA VAL A 117 -16.28 -2.67 0.83
C VAL A 117 -16.48 -1.22 0.40
N LEU A 118 -17.46 -0.94 -0.45
CA LEU A 118 -17.70 0.39 -0.99
C LEU A 118 -18.15 1.41 0.06
N LEU A 119 -18.77 0.94 1.14
CA LEU A 119 -19.22 1.78 2.26
C LEU A 119 -18.13 1.96 3.34
N THR A 120 -16.94 1.39 3.20
CA THR A 120 -15.87 1.68 4.17
C THR A 120 -15.30 3.08 3.95
N PRO A 121 -14.84 3.78 5.00
CA PRO A 121 -14.12 5.04 4.85
C PRO A 121 -12.87 4.91 3.98
N GLN A 122 -12.21 3.75 3.99
CA GLN A 122 -11.06 3.43 3.15
C GLN A 122 -11.39 3.50 1.65
N VAL A 123 -12.64 3.28 1.26
CA VAL A 123 -13.06 3.46 -0.14
C VAL A 123 -13.76 4.81 -0.31
N LEU A 124 -14.77 5.11 0.49
CA LEU A 124 -15.60 6.29 0.25
C LEU A 124 -14.86 7.61 0.46
N LEU A 125 -13.92 7.69 1.40
CA LEU A 125 -13.14 8.91 1.68
C LEU A 125 -11.72 8.83 1.12
N TYR A 126 -10.98 7.74 1.45
CA TYR A 126 -9.54 7.68 1.10
C TYR A 126 -9.28 7.74 -0.39
N GLN A 127 -10.15 7.19 -1.22
CA GLN A 127 -10.02 7.27 -2.68
C GLN A 127 -10.05 8.72 -3.21
N GLY A 128 -10.53 9.67 -2.40
CA GLY A 128 -10.51 11.09 -2.70
C GLY A 128 -9.30 11.83 -2.13
N ILE A 129 -8.47 11.19 -1.30
CA ILE A 129 -7.32 11.85 -0.70
C ILE A 129 -6.09 11.66 -1.60
N VAL A 130 -5.49 12.77 -2.00
CA VAL A 130 -4.31 12.77 -2.86
C VAL A 130 -3.07 12.38 -2.05
N TRP A 131 -2.95 11.10 -1.72
CA TRP A 131 -1.83 10.53 -1.00
C TRP A 131 -1.06 9.49 -1.81
N LYS A 132 0.27 9.50 -1.70
CA LYS A 132 1.14 8.47 -2.29
C LYS A 132 0.77 7.06 -1.84
N ASP A 133 0.23 6.93 -0.61
CA ASP A 133 -0.21 5.67 -0.03
C ASP A 133 -1.43 5.10 -0.76
N VAL A 134 -2.38 5.97 -1.14
CA VAL A 134 -3.57 5.62 -1.91
C VAL A 134 -3.19 5.22 -3.33
N LEU A 135 -2.39 6.05 -4.00
CA LEU A 135 -1.90 5.75 -5.35
C LEU A 135 -1.10 4.44 -5.38
N PHE A 136 -0.21 4.21 -4.41
CA PHE A 136 0.56 2.97 -4.32
C PHE A 136 -0.34 1.74 -4.19
N ALA A 137 -1.34 1.79 -3.31
CA ALA A 137 -2.28 0.69 -3.10
C ALA A 137 -3.09 0.41 -4.37
N ASN A 138 -3.61 1.45 -5.01
CA ASN A 138 -4.44 1.33 -6.21
C ASN A 138 -3.65 0.79 -7.42
N LEU A 139 -2.43 1.31 -7.65
CA LEU A 139 -1.52 0.80 -8.68
C LEU A 139 -1.15 -0.66 -8.45
N SER A 140 -0.87 -1.03 -7.20
CA SER A 140 -0.51 -2.41 -6.84
C SER A 140 -1.68 -3.36 -7.09
N ILE A 141 -2.88 -3.03 -6.60
CA ILE A 141 -4.08 -3.85 -6.80
C ILE A 141 -4.42 -3.96 -8.30
N ALA A 142 -4.30 -2.86 -9.06
CA ALA A 142 -4.54 -2.86 -10.50
C ALA A 142 -3.52 -3.74 -11.25
N GLY A 143 -2.25 -3.69 -10.86
CA GLY A 143 -1.22 -4.55 -11.43
C GLY A 143 -1.49 -6.03 -11.19
N PHE A 144 -1.84 -6.41 -9.95
CA PHE A 144 -2.18 -7.81 -9.64
C PHE A 144 -3.54 -8.25 -10.24
N ALA A 145 -4.52 -7.36 -10.36
CA ALA A 145 -5.76 -7.66 -11.08
C ALA A 145 -5.51 -7.91 -12.57
N ALA A 146 -4.67 -7.11 -13.22
CA ALA A 146 -4.26 -7.32 -14.60
C ALA A 146 -3.52 -8.66 -14.76
N LEU A 147 -2.65 -9.02 -13.80
CA LEU A 147 -1.97 -10.32 -13.77
C LEU A 147 -2.96 -11.49 -13.59
N ALA A 148 -3.98 -11.34 -12.75
CA ALA A 148 -5.05 -12.32 -12.58
C ALA A 148 -5.81 -12.55 -13.90
N VAL A 149 -6.19 -11.47 -14.59
CA VAL A 149 -6.85 -11.57 -15.89
C VAL A 149 -5.94 -12.22 -16.95
N ALA A 150 -4.65 -11.86 -16.97
CA ALA A 150 -3.67 -12.46 -17.88
C ALA A 150 -3.54 -13.98 -17.65
N GLY A 151 -3.55 -14.41 -16.39
CA GLY A 151 -3.50 -15.83 -16.00
C GLY A 151 -4.73 -16.62 -16.44
N GLU A 152 -5.93 -16.06 -16.29
CA GLU A 152 -7.17 -16.72 -16.72
C GLU A 152 -7.35 -16.70 -18.25
N LYS A 153 -6.80 -15.70 -18.95
CA LYS A 153 -6.86 -15.59 -20.41
C LYS A 153 -5.57 -16.05 -21.09
N TRP A 154 -4.86 -16.99 -20.49
CA TRP A 154 -3.52 -17.42 -20.89
C TRP A 154 -3.38 -17.78 -22.37
N GLU A 155 -4.40 -18.44 -22.96
CA GLU A 155 -4.41 -18.87 -24.34
C GLU A 155 -4.49 -17.70 -25.35
N ARG A 156 -4.98 -16.53 -24.92
CA ARG A 156 -5.12 -15.35 -25.78
C ARG A 156 -3.82 -14.55 -25.80
N ARG A 157 -2.82 -15.01 -26.57
CA ARG A 157 -1.42 -14.48 -26.55
C ARG A 157 -1.31 -12.96 -26.59
N ARG A 158 -2.04 -12.26 -27.49
CA ARG A 158 -1.98 -10.79 -27.61
C ARG A 158 -2.53 -10.10 -26.36
N LEU A 159 -3.70 -10.55 -25.89
CA LEU A 159 -4.34 -10.00 -24.68
C LEU A 159 -3.46 -10.25 -23.44
N ARG A 160 -2.95 -11.48 -23.29
CA ARG A 160 -2.04 -11.84 -22.21
C ARG A 160 -0.80 -10.94 -22.19
N PHE A 161 -0.15 -10.76 -23.34
CA PHE A 161 1.03 -9.92 -23.44
C PHE A 161 0.73 -8.47 -23.03
N GLY A 162 -0.33 -7.87 -23.57
CA GLY A 162 -0.74 -6.51 -23.22
C GLY A 162 -1.06 -6.36 -21.73
N LEU A 163 -1.76 -7.33 -21.13
CA LEU A 163 -2.07 -7.33 -19.70
C LEU A 163 -0.83 -7.51 -18.81
N LEU A 164 0.14 -8.35 -19.22
CA LEU A 164 1.40 -8.51 -18.50
C LEU A 164 2.23 -7.23 -18.55
N VAL A 165 2.32 -6.58 -19.71
CA VAL A 165 2.99 -5.28 -19.85
C VAL A 165 2.32 -4.24 -18.94
N ALA A 166 0.99 -4.13 -19.00
CA ALA A 166 0.24 -3.22 -18.14
C ALA A 166 0.46 -3.52 -16.65
N ALA A 167 0.41 -4.80 -16.24
CA ALA A 167 0.63 -5.22 -14.86
C ALA A 167 2.00 -4.77 -14.35
N PHE A 168 3.08 -5.09 -15.09
CA PHE A 168 4.44 -4.76 -14.65
C PHE A 168 4.76 -3.26 -14.76
N LEU A 169 4.14 -2.52 -15.69
CA LEU A 169 4.24 -1.05 -15.72
C LEU A 169 3.55 -0.41 -14.51
N LEU A 170 2.34 -0.82 -14.17
CA LEU A 170 1.62 -0.33 -12.99
C LEU A 170 2.42 -0.59 -11.70
N LEU A 171 2.96 -1.82 -11.55
CA LEU A 171 3.77 -2.19 -10.39
C LEU A 171 5.14 -1.47 -10.36
N SER A 172 5.73 -1.16 -11.52
CA SER A 172 6.95 -0.35 -11.60
C SER A 172 6.69 1.09 -11.14
N VAL A 173 5.57 1.69 -11.56
CA VAL A 173 5.16 3.01 -11.07
C VAL A 173 4.88 2.96 -9.57
N ALA A 174 4.16 1.93 -9.07
CA ALA A 174 3.94 1.73 -7.63
C ALA A 174 5.26 1.71 -6.85
N THR A 175 6.26 0.98 -7.33
CA THR A 175 7.60 0.91 -6.72
C THR A 175 8.25 2.29 -6.60
N LEU A 176 8.03 3.17 -7.56
CA LEU A 176 8.59 4.54 -7.56
C LEU A 176 7.76 5.55 -6.75
N VAL A 177 6.53 5.21 -6.39
CA VAL A 177 5.67 6.07 -5.55
C VAL A 177 6.04 5.96 -4.08
N ARG A 178 6.53 4.80 -3.61
CA ARG A 178 6.91 4.59 -2.21
C ARG A 178 8.29 3.95 -2.09
N GLN A 179 9.08 4.43 -1.11
CA GLN A 179 10.44 3.94 -0.85
C GLN A 179 10.51 2.43 -0.59
N ASN A 180 9.51 1.88 0.11
CA ASN A 180 9.38 0.45 0.40
C ASN A 180 8.47 -0.30 -0.58
N GLY A 181 8.07 0.35 -1.68
CA GLY A 181 7.17 -0.21 -2.69
C GLY A 181 7.77 -1.35 -3.53
N GLY A 182 9.10 -1.51 -3.51
CA GLY A 182 9.81 -2.51 -4.33
C GLY A 182 9.38 -3.96 -4.10
N VAL A 183 8.75 -4.27 -2.98
CA VAL A 183 8.31 -5.64 -2.62
C VAL A 183 7.23 -6.20 -3.57
N VAL A 184 6.48 -5.36 -4.28
CA VAL A 184 5.40 -5.82 -5.17
C VAL A 184 5.91 -6.50 -6.43
N LEU A 185 7.08 -6.09 -6.96
CA LEU A 185 7.64 -6.64 -8.19
C LEU A 185 8.12 -8.10 -8.06
N PRO A 186 8.93 -8.49 -7.05
CA PRO A 186 9.29 -9.88 -6.83
C PRO A 186 8.06 -10.78 -6.59
N ALA A 187 7.06 -10.29 -5.84
CA ALA A 187 5.82 -11.02 -5.61
C ALA A 187 5.05 -11.27 -6.92
N ALA A 188 4.92 -10.25 -7.77
CA ALA A 188 4.26 -10.39 -9.07
C ALA A 188 5.04 -11.32 -10.03
N ALA A 189 6.36 -11.25 -10.03
CA ALA A 189 7.21 -12.14 -10.82
C ALA A 189 7.07 -13.60 -10.38
N ALA A 190 7.02 -13.85 -9.07
CA ALA A 190 6.79 -15.18 -8.51
C ALA A 190 5.37 -15.70 -8.84
N ALA A 191 4.35 -14.84 -8.76
CA ALA A 191 3.00 -15.16 -9.19
C ALA A 191 2.95 -15.55 -10.68
N LEU A 192 3.60 -14.76 -11.54
CA LEU A 192 3.67 -15.04 -12.98
C LEU A 192 4.39 -16.36 -13.26
N ALA A 193 5.51 -16.63 -12.59
CA ALA A 193 6.23 -17.88 -12.72
C ALA A 193 5.34 -19.07 -12.32
N TRP A 194 4.60 -18.97 -11.22
CA TRP A 194 3.68 -20.01 -10.78
C TRP A 194 2.53 -20.23 -11.78
N ILE A 195 1.87 -19.15 -12.22
CA ILE A 195 0.81 -19.22 -13.22
C ILE A 195 1.33 -19.86 -14.53
N ALA A 196 2.50 -19.43 -14.99
CA ALA A 196 3.14 -20.01 -16.19
C ALA A 196 3.44 -21.50 -16.01
N TRP A 197 3.86 -21.92 -14.80
CA TRP A 197 4.07 -23.33 -14.48
C TRP A 197 2.78 -24.14 -14.56
N GLN A 198 1.68 -23.65 -14.00
CA GLN A 198 0.37 -24.32 -14.09
C GLN A 198 -0.14 -24.48 -15.54
N LYS A 199 0.17 -23.49 -16.39
CA LYS A 199 -0.30 -23.44 -17.78
C LYS A 199 0.65 -24.08 -18.79
N SER A 200 1.84 -24.50 -18.36
CA SER A 200 2.87 -25.09 -19.23
C SER A 200 2.96 -26.60 -19.00
N SER A 201 3.46 -27.34 -20.03
CA SER A 201 3.78 -28.76 -19.88
C SER A 201 4.87 -28.96 -18.81
N PRO A 202 4.82 -30.07 -18.01
CA PRO A 202 5.79 -30.36 -16.93
C PRO A 202 7.26 -30.31 -17.32
N ARG A 203 7.58 -30.52 -18.61
CA ARG A 203 8.97 -30.50 -19.15
C ARG A 203 9.55 -29.10 -19.30
N LYS A 204 8.80 -28.01 -19.01
CA LYS A 204 9.22 -26.62 -19.27
C LYS A 204 9.49 -25.79 -18.00
N ILE A 205 9.90 -26.42 -16.90
CA ILE A 205 10.18 -25.70 -15.62
C ILE A 205 11.15 -24.53 -15.82
N ARG A 206 12.22 -24.72 -16.62
CA ARG A 206 13.17 -23.63 -16.94
C ARG A 206 12.49 -22.47 -17.67
N ALA A 207 11.57 -22.75 -18.58
CA ALA A 207 10.86 -21.71 -19.32
C ALA A 207 9.93 -20.90 -18.40
N THR A 208 9.27 -21.53 -17.42
CA THR A 208 8.38 -20.83 -16.47
C THR A 208 9.15 -19.92 -15.53
N PHE A 209 10.29 -20.36 -15.03
CA PHE A 209 11.18 -19.51 -14.24
C PHE A 209 11.68 -18.31 -15.06
N LEU A 210 12.03 -18.52 -16.32
CA LEU A 210 12.45 -17.44 -17.23
C LEU A 210 11.33 -16.41 -17.47
N TYR A 211 10.06 -16.80 -17.46
CA TYR A 211 8.95 -15.83 -17.55
C TYR A 211 8.95 -14.85 -16.37
N GLY A 212 9.03 -15.35 -15.15
CA GLY A 212 9.09 -14.50 -13.95
C GLY A 212 10.35 -13.62 -13.95
N MET A 213 11.50 -14.21 -14.24
CA MET A 213 12.78 -13.48 -14.25
C MET A 213 12.86 -12.41 -15.35
N SER A 214 12.37 -12.70 -16.56
CA SER A 214 12.35 -11.70 -17.65
C SER A 214 11.39 -10.56 -17.36
N ALA A 215 10.24 -10.85 -16.76
CA ALA A 215 9.29 -9.81 -16.34
C ALA A 215 9.88 -8.94 -15.22
N LEU A 216 10.54 -9.55 -14.22
CA LEU A 216 11.22 -8.83 -13.16
C LEU A 216 12.36 -7.96 -13.70
N ALA A 217 13.20 -8.51 -14.59
CA ALA A 217 14.27 -7.77 -15.23
C ALA A 217 13.75 -6.58 -16.05
N GLY A 218 12.71 -6.79 -16.86
CA GLY A 218 12.06 -5.73 -17.63
C GLY A 218 11.48 -4.63 -16.73
N ALA A 219 10.83 -5.00 -15.63
CA ALA A 219 10.32 -4.06 -14.64
C ALA A 219 11.46 -3.31 -13.92
N ALA A 220 12.54 -3.99 -13.56
CA ALA A 220 13.71 -3.35 -12.95
C ALA A 220 14.34 -2.32 -13.90
N VAL A 221 14.48 -2.65 -15.18
CA VAL A 221 14.95 -1.70 -16.20
C VAL A 221 14.01 -0.49 -16.30
N ALA A 222 12.70 -0.71 -16.31
CA ALA A 222 11.71 0.37 -16.34
C ALA A 222 11.82 1.27 -15.10
N VAL A 223 11.95 0.68 -13.91
CA VAL A 223 12.13 1.41 -12.65
C VAL A 223 13.41 2.25 -12.69
N VAL A 224 14.54 1.65 -13.08
CA VAL A 224 15.82 2.36 -13.14
C VAL A 224 15.76 3.51 -14.16
N ALA A 225 15.19 3.26 -15.35
CA ALA A 225 15.08 4.29 -16.39
C ALA A 225 14.17 5.46 -15.94
N MET A 226 13.00 5.17 -15.35
CA MET A 226 12.11 6.20 -14.83
C MET A 226 12.73 6.95 -13.64
N HIS A 227 13.40 6.22 -12.73
CA HIS A 227 14.11 6.85 -11.61
C HIS A 227 15.21 7.79 -12.09
N ALA A 228 16.06 7.33 -13.02
CA ALA A 228 17.12 8.13 -13.59
C ALA A 228 16.59 9.41 -14.28
N ALA A 229 15.49 9.28 -15.04
CA ALA A 229 14.85 10.43 -15.68
C ALA A 229 14.33 11.47 -14.68
N LEU A 230 13.79 11.02 -13.53
CA LEU A 230 13.29 11.89 -12.48
C LEU A 230 14.43 12.47 -11.63
N ALA A 231 15.50 11.71 -11.38
CA ALA A 231 16.65 12.13 -10.61
C ALA A 231 17.36 13.35 -11.23
N LEU A 232 17.36 13.47 -12.55
CA LEU A 232 17.89 14.65 -13.26
C LEU A 232 17.17 15.97 -12.89
N ARG A 233 16.02 15.90 -12.23
CA ARG A 233 15.21 17.04 -11.81
C ARG A 233 15.22 17.28 -10.30
N ILE A 234 16.06 16.60 -9.58
CA ILE A 234 16.27 16.81 -8.14
C ILE A 234 17.46 17.75 -7.99
N PRO A 235 17.27 18.97 -7.43
CA PRO A 235 18.39 19.88 -7.20
C PRO A 235 19.24 19.41 -6.03
N GLY A 236 20.57 19.45 -6.17
CA GLY A 236 21.53 19.05 -5.15
C GLY A 236 21.82 17.55 -5.12
N ASP A 237 22.44 17.09 -4.06
CA ASP A 237 22.72 15.68 -3.84
C ASP A 237 21.42 14.91 -3.62
N PRO A 238 21.06 13.93 -4.49
CA PRO A 238 19.86 13.13 -4.32
C PRO A 238 19.95 12.10 -3.20
N SER A 239 20.89 12.27 -2.27
CA SER A 239 21.13 11.32 -1.18
C SER A 239 19.84 11.06 -0.36
N PRO A 240 19.40 9.81 -0.23
CA PRO A 240 18.33 9.45 0.71
C PRO A 240 18.77 9.58 2.18
N ALA A 241 20.01 10.04 2.41
CA ALA A 241 20.63 10.12 3.70
C ALA A 241 19.84 10.94 4.74
N VAL A 242 19.18 12.04 4.30
CA VAL A 242 18.45 12.90 5.25
C VAL A 242 17.31 12.17 5.96
N ALA A 243 16.47 11.45 5.22
CA ALA A 243 15.35 10.72 5.83
C ALA A 243 15.84 9.52 6.66
N PHE A 244 16.90 8.85 6.20
CA PHE A 244 17.48 7.73 6.92
C PHE A 244 18.22 8.19 8.18
N ARG A 245 18.95 9.30 8.13
CA ARG A 245 19.59 9.91 9.29
C ARG A 245 18.57 10.33 10.37
N LEU A 246 17.40 10.82 9.96
CA LEU A 246 16.32 11.13 10.90
C LEU A 246 15.77 9.86 11.59
N LEU A 247 15.64 8.75 10.88
CA LEU A 247 15.26 7.46 11.47
C LEU A 247 16.31 6.99 12.47
N GLN A 248 17.60 7.05 12.11
CA GLN A 248 18.72 6.69 12.99
C GLN A 248 18.71 7.52 14.29
N PHE A 249 18.54 8.83 14.15
CA PHE A 249 18.41 9.75 15.27
C PHE A 249 17.23 9.42 16.20
N TYR A 250 16.07 9.13 15.59
CA TYR A 250 14.88 8.74 16.33
C TYR A 250 15.07 7.43 17.11
N ASP A 251 15.73 6.43 16.51
CA ASP A 251 16.04 5.15 17.16
C ASP A 251 17.01 5.33 18.33
N LEU A 252 18.05 6.17 18.18
CA LEU A 252 18.98 6.47 19.26
C LEU A 252 18.29 7.12 20.46
N ILE A 253 17.40 8.08 20.23
CA ILE A 253 16.63 8.70 21.32
C ILE A 253 15.70 7.68 21.99
N GLY A 254 15.05 6.82 21.20
CA GLY A 254 14.24 5.72 21.72
C GLY A 254 15.06 4.74 22.58
N ALA A 255 16.29 4.44 22.17
CA ALA A 255 17.22 3.61 22.92
C ALA A 255 17.66 4.28 24.24
N LEU A 256 17.96 5.59 24.23
CA LEU A 256 18.26 6.36 25.42
C LEU A 256 17.08 6.40 26.40
N LYS A 257 15.87 6.53 25.90
CA LYS A 257 14.65 6.47 26.73
C LYS A 257 14.47 5.12 27.41
N ALA A 258 14.77 4.03 26.68
CA ALA A 258 14.65 2.66 27.20
C ALA A 258 15.84 2.28 28.14
N LYS A 259 17.03 2.85 27.91
CA LYS A 259 18.25 2.62 28.67
C LYS A 259 19.01 3.93 28.85
N PRO A 260 18.68 4.76 29.87
CA PRO A 260 19.32 6.08 30.07
C PRO A 260 20.85 6.06 30.23
N ALA A 261 21.41 4.95 30.74
CA ALA A 261 22.84 4.75 30.89
C ALA A 261 23.53 4.19 29.62
N LEU A 262 22.89 4.22 28.45
CA LEU A 262 23.53 3.83 27.20
C LEU A 262 24.66 4.79 26.87
N ALA A 263 25.89 4.27 26.72
CA ALA A 263 27.03 5.06 26.27
C ALA A 263 26.93 5.32 24.75
N LEU A 264 27.28 6.54 24.35
CA LEU A 264 27.31 6.97 22.94
C LEU A 264 28.75 7.44 22.61
N PRO A 265 29.71 6.50 22.42
CA PRO A 265 31.14 6.83 22.31
C PRO A 265 31.53 7.55 21.00
N TYR A 266 30.67 7.63 20.00
CA TYR A 266 30.97 8.38 18.78
C TYR A 266 30.56 9.86 18.86
N PHE A 267 29.93 10.29 19.97
CA PHE A 267 29.75 11.72 20.26
C PHE A 267 31.00 12.26 20.91
N ASP A 268 31.82 12.99 20.15
CA ASP A 268 33.03 13.65 20.60
C ASP A 268 32.73 14.87 21.48
N ASP A 269 33.79 15.48 22.05
CA ASP A 269 33.67 16.68 22.89
C ASP A 269 32.98 17.85 22.17
N ASP A 270 33.11 17.95 20.85
CA ASP A 270 32.44 18.96 20.01
C ASP A 270 30.93 18.71 19.82
N ASP A 271 30.47 17.46 19.94
CA ASP A 271 29.05 17.04 19.82
C ASP A 271 28.35 16.85 21.17
N THR A 272 29.01 17.22 22.28
CA THR A 272 28.50 17.06 23.65
C THR A 272 27.13 17.73 23.84
N ASP A 273 26.91 18.86 23.17
CA ASP A 273 25.61 19.56 23.21
C ASP A 273 24.49 18.73 22.62
N LEU A 274 24.72 18.04 21.50
CA LEU A 274 23.71 17.18 20.88
C LEU A 274 23.39 15.96 21.75
N GLU A 275 24.40 15.27 22.29
CA GLU A 275 24.22 14.14 23.22
C GLU A 275 23.38 14.55 24.42
N GLN A 276 23.76 15.68 25.08
CA GLN A 276 23.02 16.19 26.23
C GLN A 276 21.56 16.54 25.88
N LEU A 277 21.32 17.17 24.73
CA LEU A 277 19.98 17.48 24.26
C LEU A 277 19.18 16.24 23.91
N MET A 278 19.78 15.18 23.34
CA MET A 278 19.14 13.89 23.12
C MET A 278 18.70 13.25 24.45
N ARG A 279 19.54 13.27 25.47
CA ARG A 279 19.27 12.72 26.81
C ARG A 279 18.21 13.51 27.59
N THR A 280 18.08 14.80 27.34
CA THR A 280 17.13 15.69 28.04
C THR A 280 15.88 15.92 27.21
N ASP A 281 15.93 16.84 26.24
CA ASP A 281 14.79 17.23 25.40
C ASP A 281 14.32 16.07 24.51
N GLY A 282 15.27 15.32 23.92
CA GLY A 282 14.96 14.18 23.06
C GLY A 282 14.17 13.11 23.81
N VAL A 283 14.70 12.61 24.92
CA VAL A 283 14.04 11.57 25.74
C VAL A 283 12.68 12.05 26.26
N ARG A 284 12.56 13.32 26.67
CA ARG A 284 11.31 13.92 27.14
C ARG A 284 10.24 13.98 26.04
N LEU A 285 10.65 14.34 24.82
CA LEU A 285 9.75 14.53 23.68
C LEU A 285 9.52 13.25 22.85
N TYR A 286 10.35 12.23 23.03
CA TYR A 286 10.22 10.98 22.29
C TYR A 286 8.93 10.26 22.60
N THR A 287 8.21 9.88 21.55
CA THR A 287 7.05 9.01 21.60
C THR A 287 7.15 7.97 20.46
N PRO A 288 6.75 6.70 20.69
CA PRO A 288 6.87 5.66 19.67
C PRO A 288 5.86 5.81 18.52
N GLU A 289 4.82 6.61 18.70
CA GLU A 289 3.80 6.87 17.68
C GLU A 289 4.22 7.92 16.67
N ARG A 290 5.22 8.82 17.00
CA ARG A 290 5.53 9.94 16.11
C ARG A 290 6.86 10.63 16.42
N ASN A 291 7.69 10.80 15.38
CA ASN A 291 8.95 11.57 15.51
C ASN A 291 8.73 13.08 15.50
N ASP A 292 7.60 13.59 14.96
CA ASP A 292 7.32 15.04 14.85
C ASP A 292 7.39 15.76 16.20
N THR A 293 7.20 15.04 17.31
CA THR A 293 7.29 15.59 18.66
C THR A 293 8.69 16.13 18.98
N LEU A 294 9.74 15.54 18.39
CA LEU A 294 11.13 16.00 18.55
C LEU A 294 11.35 17.40 17.97
N ALA A 295 10.54 17.78 16.96
CA ALA A 295 10.57 19.11 16.35
C ALA A 295 10.12 20.23 17.29
N GLN A 296 9.52 19.93 18.44
CA GLN A 296 9.10 20.91 19.43
C GLN A 296 10.29 21.57 20.16
N SER A 297 11.48 20.95 20.16
CA SER A 297 12.70 21.56 20.68
C SER A 297 13.54 22.16 19.55
N ALA A 298 13.50 23.50 19.42
CA ALA A 298 14.30 24.21 18.43
C ALA A 298 15.82 24.08 18.70
N ARG A 299 16.23 23.82 19.96
CA ARG A 299 17.63 23.57 20.31
C ARG A 299 18.09 22.21 19.82
N LEU A 300 17.31 21.16 20.09
CA LEU A 300 17.57 19.80 19.62
C LEU A 300 17.64 19.75 18.08
N GLN A 301 16.73 20.44 17.41
CA GLN A 301 16.74 20.52 15.94
C GLN A 301 18.00 21.20 15.40
N ARG A 302 18.40 22.34 15.98
CA ARG A 302 19.65 23.03 15.57
C ARG A 302 20.87 22.14 15.76
N ALA A 303 21.00 21.52 16.91
CA ALA A 303 22.12 20.62 17.19
C ALA A 303 22.14 19.42 16.21
N TYR A 304 20.96 18.82 15.90
CA TYR A 304 20.85 17.76 14.91
C TYR A 304 21.33 18.18 13.51
N PHE A 305 20.98 19.39 13.05
CA PHE A 305 21.40 19.89 11.73
C PHE A 305 22.85 20.39 11.69
N GLN A 306 23.44 20.65 12.84
CA GLN A 306 24.83 21.13 12.96
C GLN A 306 25.82 20.00 13.24
N SER A 307 25.33 18.83 13.68
CA SER A 307 26.22 17.69 13.97
C SER A 307 26.81 17.11 12.68
N PRO A 308 28.05 16.56 12.74
CA PRO A 308 28.67 15.90 11.60
C PRO A 308 27.79 14.80 10.99
N ASP A 309 27.93 14.61 9.69
CA ASP A 309 27.06 13.67 8.97
C ASP A 309 27.28 12.21 9.39
N GLU A 310 28.44 11.89 9.95
CA GLU A 310 28.90 10.54 10.29
C GLU A 310 28.54 10.11 11.73
N THR A 311 28.48 11.03 12.69
CA THR A 311 28.28 10.72 14.13
C THR A 311 27.00 9.91 14.40
N ILE A 312 25.85 10.35 13.88
CA ILE A 312 24.56 9.67 14.10
C ILE A 312 24.52 8.30 13.42
N PRO A 313 24.95 8.14 12.14
CA PRO A 313 25.04 6.84 11.49
C PRO A 313 25.92 5.84 12.22
N GLU A 314 27.14 6.24 12.63
CA GLU A 314 28.09 5.36 13.32
C GLU A 314 27.55 4.88 14.67
N GLU A 315 26.96 5.76 15.45
CA GLU A 315 26.37 5.40 16.74
C GLU A 315 25.14 4.50 16.55
N TRP A 316 24.34 4.72 15.50
CA TRP A 316 23.20 3.86 15.19
C TRP A 316 23.66 2.47 14.72
N GLU A 317 24.70 2.38 13.90
CA GLU A 317 25.30 1.09 13.50
C GLU A 317 25.78 0.31 14.71
N ARG A 318 26.41 1.02 15.67
CA ARG A 318 26.83 0.42 16.94
C ARG A 318 25.61 -0.05 17.77
N LEU A 319 24.53 0.75 17.84
CA LEU A 319 23.29 0.34 18.50
C LEU A 319 22.75 -0.96 17.89
N VAL A 320 22.74 -1.08 16.58
CA VAL A 320 22.27 -2.27 15.85
C VAL A 320 23.20 -3.47 16.08
N ALA A 321 24.50 -3.27 16.00
CA ALA A 321 25.49 -4.37 16.06
C ALA A 321 25.76 -4.85 17.50
N VAL A 322 25.92 -3.92 18.45
CA VAL A 322 26.35 -4.23 19.84
C VAL A 322 25.15 -4.34 20.79
N HIS A 323 24.11 -3.54 20.56
CA HIS A 323 22.92 -3.51 21.40
C HIS A 323 21.68 -3.97 20.66
N THR A 324 21.79 -4.99 19.80
CA THR A 324 20.74 -5.54 18.92
C THR A 324 19.41 -5.75 19.63
N GLY A 325 19.43 -6.33 20.86
CA GLY A 325 18.21 -6.54 21.64
C GLY A 325 17.48 -5.25 22.03
N LEU A 326 18.24 -4.18 22.33
CA LEU A 326 17.68 -2.86 22.63
C LEU A 326 17.09 -2.22 21.38
N TYR A 327 17.83 -2.25 20.26
CA TYR A 327 17.34 -1.80 18.95
C TYR A 327 16.03 -2.50 18.57
N LEU A 328 15.98 -3.84 18.61
CA LEU A 328 14.78 -4.60 18.27
C LEU A 328 13.60 -4.25 19.19
N ARG A 329 13.85 -3.99 20.47
CA ARG A 329 12.80 -3.57 21.41
C ARG A 329 12.21 -2.21 21.04
N VAL A 330 13.06 -1.23 20.71
CA VAL A 330 12.62 0.11 20.27
C VAL A 330 11.80 -0.01 18.98
N ARG A 331 12.30 -0.76 18.00
CA ARG A 331 11.61 -0.97 16.72
C ARG A 331 10.29 -1.72 16.88
N ALA A 332 10.25 -2.73 17.77
CA ALA A 332 9.02 -3.47 18.05
C ALA A 332 7.93 -2.57 18.64
N GLU A 333 8.30 -1.61 19.52
CA GLU A 333 7.34 -0.67 20.09
C GLU A 333 6.79 0.29 19.01
N VAL A 334 7.64 0.85 18.15
CA VAL A 334 7.20 1.67 17.01
C VAL A 334 6.32 0.87 16.05
N PHE A 335 6.71 -0.37 15.73
CA PHE A 335 5.95 -1.24 14.84
C PHE A 335 4.59 -1.64 15.41
N ARG A 336 4.51 -1.84 16.73
CA ARG A 336 3.25 -2.09 17.43
C ARG A 336 2.26 -0.94 17.22
N TRP A 337 2.71 0.31 17.24
CA TRP A 337 1.88 1.47 16.99
C TRP A 337 1.32 1.49 15.55
N ILE A 338 2.08 1.03 14.59
CA ILE A 338 1.62 0.97 13.19
C ILE A 338 0.58 -0.12 12.98
N VAL A 339 0.84 -1.32 13.51
CA VAL A 339 -0.03 -2.49 13.24
C VAL A 339 -1.28 -2.49 14.12
N LEU A 340 -1.12 -2.19 15.41
CA LEU A 340 -2.21 -2.27 16.38
C LEU A 340 -2.92 -0.93 16.60
N THR A 341 -2.28 0.20 16.22
CA THR A 341 -2.82 1.56 16.41
C THR A 341 -3.49 1.74 17.79
N PRO A 342 -2.74 1.61 18.92
CA PRO A 342 -3.33 1.58 20.28
C PRO A 342 -4.17 2.82 20.60
N ASP A 343 -3.77 3.98 20.06
CA ASP A 343 -4.57 5.19 20.00
C ASP A 343 -4.73 5.60 18.54
N LEU A 344 -5.88 5.29 17.99
CA LEU A 344 -6.18 5.58 16.59
C LEU A 344 -6.17 7.08 16.29
N ALA A 345 -6.55 7.94 17.23
CA ALA A 345 -6.57 9.39 17.03
C ALA A 345 -5.15 9.95 16.86
N ALA A 346 -4.16 9.41 17.60
CA ALA A 346 -2.76 9.78 17.46
C ALA A 346 -2.19 9.41 16.06
N CYS A 347 -2.75 8.38 15.40
CA CYS A 347 -2.34 7.91 14.09
C CYS A 347 -3.10 8.57 12.91
N ARG A 348 -3.86 9.62 13.15
CA ARG A 348 -4.52 10.48 12.15
C ARG A 348 -5.26 9.71 11.05
N PRO A 349 -6.28 8.92 11.39
CA PRO A 349 -6.95 8.02 10.44
C PRO A 349 -7.87 8.75 9.46
N VAL A 350 -8.25 9.98 9.71
CA VAL A 350 -9.21 10.74 8.90
C VAL A 350 -8.59 12.08 8.47
N PHE A 351 -8.73 12.37 7.19
CA PHE A 351 -8.39 13.66 6.59
C PHE A 351 -9.41 14.00 5.51
N SER A 352 -9.90 15.24 5.51
CA SER A 352 -10.76 15.78 4.44
C SER A 352 -10.48 17.27 4.25
N GLY A 353 -10.80 17.80 3.09
CA GLY A 353 -10.56 19.21 2.77
C GLY A 353 -9.19 19.51 2.16
N ILE A 354 -8.72 20.73 2.30
CA ILE A 354 -7.42 21.22 1.81
C ILE A 354 -6.74 21.96 2.95
N ASP A 355 -5.52 21.52 3.30
CA ASP A 355 -4.67 22.17 4.29
C ASP A 355 -3.19 21.99 3.94
N GLY A 356 -2.40 23.06 4.09
CA GLY A 356 -0.98 23.06 3.79
C GLY A 356 -0.31 24.39 4.12
N PRO A 357 0.99 24.56 3.79
CA PRO A 357 1.70 25.81 4.03
C PRO A 357 1.06 26.98 3.26
N ALA A 358 0.69 28.03 3.98
CA ALA A 358 -0.05 29.16 3.41
C ALA A 358 0.66 29.80 2.19
N ASN A 359 1.99 29.96 2.27
CA ASN A 359 2.81 30.50 1.19
C ASN A 359 2.87 29.60 -0.05
N VAL A 360 2.80 28.28 0.12
CA VAL A 360 2.76 27.34 -1.01
C VAL A 360 1.37 27.28 -1.61
N MET A 361 0.35 27.23 -0.77
CA MET A 361 -1.05 27.25 -1.23
C MET A 361 -1.37 28.50 -2.04
N ALA A 362 -0.91 29.67 -1.58
CA ALA A 362 -1.07 30.93 -2.33
C ALA A 362 -0.44 30.87 -3.73
N LYS A 363 0.79 30.30 -3.86
CA LYS A 363 1.45 30.08 -5.15
C LYS A 363 0.69 29.12 -6.08
N LEU A 364 0.00 28.16 -5.51
CA LEU A 364 -0.82 27.18 -6.23
C LEU A 364 -2.22 27.71 -6.58
N GLY A 365 -2.62 28.88 -6.07
CA GLY A 365 -3.98 29.38 -6.18
C GLY A 365 -4.98 28.58 -5.36
N LEU A 366 -4.53 27.91 -4.30
CA LEU A 366 -5.34 27.09 -3.40
C LEU A 366 -5.72 27.90 -2.15
N ALA A 367 -6.96 27.74 -1.72
CA ALA A 367 -7.41 28.22 -0.41
C ALA A 367 -7.58 27.03 0.55
N LYS A 368 -7.36 27.27 1.84
CA LYS A 368 -7.72 26.29 2.88
C LYS A 368 -9.22 26.03 2.80
N ARG A 369 -9.61 24.75 2.76
CA ARG A 369 -11.01 24.32 2.63
C ARG A 369 -11.34 23.26 3.66
N PHE A 370 -12.44 23.49 4.35
CA PHE A 370 -13.15 22.49 5.13
C PHE A 370 -14.61 22.88 5.09
N ASP A 371 -15.31 22.51 4.04
CA ASP A 371 -16.70 22.86 3.78
C ASP A 371 -17.68 21.84 4.39
N ALA A 372 -18.98 22.04 4.17
CA ALA A 372 -20.02 21.15 4.70
C ALA A 372 -19.90 19.71 4.20
N ARG A 373 -19.43 19.51 2.96
CA ARG A 373 -19.15 18.19 2.38
C ARG A 373 -17.95 17.54 3.06
N ASP A 374 -16.87 18.27 3.27
CA ASP A 374 -15.68 17.80 3.98
C ASP A 374 -16.03 17.40 5.42
N ALA A 375 -16.86 18.21 6.09
CA ALA A 375 -17.35 17.91 7.43
C ALA A 375 -18.26 16.67 7.48
N ALA A 376 -19.11 16.46 6.47
CA ALA A 376 -19.95 15.28 6.38
C ALA A 376 -19.13 14.00 6.19
N LEU A 377 -18.08 14.03 5.34
CA LEU A 377 -17.16 12.92 5.12
C LEU A 377 -16.34 12.61 6.39
N ASP A 378 -15.83 13.64 7.06
CA ASP A 378 -15.10 13.51 8.32
C ASP A 378 -16.00 12.86 9.40
N PHE A 379 -17.22 13.36 9.56
CA PHE A 379 -18.20 12.81 10.48
C PHE A 379 -18.55 11.36 10.14
N TYR A 380 -18.77 11.05 8.87
CA TYR A 380 -19.03 9.70 8.40
C TYR A 380 -17.88 8.75 8.78
N ALA A 381 -16.65 9.12 8.44
CA ALA A 381 -15.48 8.29 8.71
C ALA A 381 -15.27 8.07 10.22
N LYS A 382 -15.47 9.11 11.03
CA LYS A 382 -15.34 9.03 12.50
C LYS A 382 -16.34 8.07 13.16
N ARG A 383 -17.48 7.75 12.52
CA ARG A 383 -18.43 6.75 13.01
C ARG A 383 -17.85 5.32 13.03
N PHE A 384 -16.81 5.07 12.26
CA PHE A 384 -16.13 3.78 12.23
C PHE A 384 -14.94 3.70 13.19
N MET A 385 -14.58 4.79 13.88
CA MET A 385 -13.51 4.75 14.88
C MET A 385 -13.87 3.79 16.01
N GLY A 386 -12.89 2.98 16.44
CA GLY A 386 -13.12 1.93 17.43
C GLY A 386 -13.80 0.66 16.90
N THR A 387 -14.10 0.58 15.60
CA THR A 387 -14.58 -0.63 14.94
C THR A 387 -13.45 -1.36 14.21
N PRO A 388 -13.64 -2.64 13.82
CA PRO A 388 -12.65 -3.37 13.02
C PRO A 388 -12.32 -2.70 11.67
N VAL A 389 -13.16 -1.81 11.15
CA VAL A 389 -12.95 -1.07 9.90
C VAL A 389 -11.69 -0.19 9.95
N PHE A 390 -11.35 0.38 11.12
CA PHE A 390 -10.10 1.11 11.32
C PHE A 390 -9.07 0.27 12.12
N SER A 391 -8.91 -1.00 11.76
CA SER A 391 -7.93 -1.89 12.40
C SER A 391 -7.10 -2.63 11.35
N HIS A 392 -5.83 -2.26 11.20
CA HIS A 392 -4.90 -2.98 10.35
C HIS A 392 -4.72 -4.44 10.78
N ALA A 393 -4.75 -4.72 12.09
CA ALA A 393 -4.71 -6.08 12.61
C ALA A 393 -5.89 -6.93 12.11
N PHE A 394 -7.10 -6.35 12.01
CA PHE A 394 -8.26 -7.03 11.43
C PHE A 394 -8.03 -7.35 9.94
N PHE A 395 -7.54 -6.40 9.16
CA PHE A 395 -7.27 -6.63 7.73
C PHE A 395 -6.10 -7.58 7.49
N LEU A 396 -5.08 -7.57 8.35
CA LEU A 396 -4.01 -8.58 8.32
C LEU A 396 -4.56 -9.99 8.60
N ALA A 397 -5.42 -10.14 9.60
CA ALA A 397 -6.08 -11.42 9.89
C ALA A 397 -6.96 -11.86 8.70
N LEU A 398 -7.72 -10.95 8.12
CA LEU A 398 -8.54 -11.22 6.93
C LEU A 398 -7.67 -11.64 5.73
N ALA A 399 -6.52 -10.99 5.52
CA ALA A 399 -5.56 -11.35 4.48
C ALA A 399 -4.98 -12.77 4.70
N LEU A 400 -4.60 -13.11 5.93
CA LEU A 400 -4.10 -14.45 6.28
C LEU A 400 -5.17 -15.53 6.05
N ILE A 401 -6.40 -15.28 6.47
CA ILE A 401 -7.53 -16.19 6.21
C ILE A 401 -7.75 -16.33 4.69
N ALA A 402 -7.77 -15.23 3.95
CA ALA A 402 -7.93 -15.25 2.50
C ALA A 402 -6.83 -16.07 1.81
N LEU A 403 -5.57 -15.96 2.25
CA LEU A 403 -4.45 -16.75 1.73
C LEU A 403 -4.69 -18.26 1.84
N VAL A 404 -5.26 -18.74 2.95
CA VAL A 404 -5.60 -20.15 3.13
C VAL A 404 -6.55 -20.65 2.04
N PHE A 405 -7.62 -19.89 1.76
CA PHE A 405 -8.59 -20.23 0.73
C PHE A 405 -8.01 -20.14 -0.69
N LEU A 406 -7.24 -19.07 -0.97
CA LEU A 406 -6.60 -18.86 -2.28
C LEU A 406 -5.61 -19.97 -2.60
N PHE A 407 -4.75 -20.37 -1.64
CA PHE A 407 -3.82 -21.48 -1.82
C PHE A 407 -4.49 -22.85 -1.74
N ALA A 408 -5.70 -22.98 -1.23
CA ALA A 408 -6.49 -24.20 -1.37
C ALA A 408 -7.01 -24.34 -2.81
N ARG A 409 -7.62 -23.30 -3.39
CA ARG A 409 -8.25 -23.33 -4.72
C ARG A 409 -7.23 -23.26 -5.87
N ARG A 410 -6.22 -22.39 -5.77
CA ARG A 410 -5.07 -22.28 -6.69
C ARG A 410 -5.42 -22.01 -8.16
N THR A 411 -6.50 -21.34 -8.48
CA THR A 411 -6.71 -20.85 -9.85
C THR A 411 -5.64 -19.81 -10.21
N PRO A 412 -5.39 -19.51 -11.48
CA PRO A 412 -4.44 -18.46 -11.85
C PRO A 412 -4.77 -17.10 -11.23
N SER A 413 -6.05 -16.74 -11.14
CA SER A 413 -6.49 -15.52 -10.45
C SER A 413 -6.25 -15.59 -8.94
N ASP A 414 -6.46 -16.75 -8.31
CA ASP A 414 -6.15 -16.94 -6.89
C ASP A 414 -4.67 -16.76 -6.59
N ILE A 415 -3.80 -17.31 -7.44
CA ILE A 415 -2.35 -17.16 -7.28
C ILE A 415 -1.96 -15.67 -7.39
N ALA A 416 -2.48 -14.93 -8.36
CA ALA A 416 -2.21 -13.50 -8.48
C ALA A 416 -2.65 -12.73 -7.22
N VAL A 417 -3.87 -12.98 -6.73
CA VAL A 417 -4.41 -12.34 -5.51
C VAL A 417 -3.65 -12.80 -4.25
N ALA A 418 -3.25 -14.07 -4.16
CA ALA A 418 -2.44 -14.55 -3.04
C ALA A 418 -1.07 -13.86 -2.97
N PHE A 419 -0.38 -13.70 -4.11
CA PHE A 419 0.89 -12.98 -4.15
C PHE A 419 0.74 -11.47 -3.93
N MET A 420 -0.39 -10.89 -4.30
CA MET A 420 -0.76 -9.54 -3.86
C MET A 420 -0.79 -9.47 -2.32
N LEU A 421 -1.49 -10.37 -1.64
CA LEU A 421 -1.55 -10.41 -0.18
C LEU A 421 -0.17 -10.71 0.46
N LEU A 422 0.63 -11.60 -0.12
CA LEU A 422 2.01 -11.82 0.35
C LEU A 422 2.86 -10.56 0.22
N SER A 423 2.67 -9.77 -0.85
CA SER A 423 3.35 -8.49 -0.99
C SER A 423 2.90 -7.46 0.05
N THR A 424 1.63 -7.48 0.48
CA THR A 424 1.18 -6.60 1.58
C THR A 424 1.80 -6.99 2.92
N LEU A 425 1.99 -8.28 3.19
CA LEU A 425 2.68 -8.75 4.40
C LEU A 425 4.14 -8.31 4.41
N ALA A 426 4.85 -8.50 3.28
CA ALA A 426 6.23 -8.04 3.14
C ALA A 426 6.35 -6.51 3.26
N PHE A 427 5.40 -5.78 2.66
CA PHE A 427 5.29 -4.33 2.78
C PHE A 427 5.07 -3.89 4.24
N THR A 428 4.17 -4.56 4.96
CA THR A 428 3.93 -4.30 6.39
C THR A 428 5.20 -4.55 7.21
N LEU A 429 5.88 -5.67 6.99
CA LEU A 429 7.11 -6.00 7.72
C LEU A 429 8.23 -4.99 7.47
N SER A 430 8.28 -4.34 6.29
CA SER A 430 9.29 -3.31 6.02
C SER A 430 9.18 -2.11 6.97
N PHE A 431 8.00 -1.80 7.48
CA PHE A 431 7.81 -0.74 8.46
C PHE A 431 8.43 -1.02 9.83
N PHE A 432 8.73 -2.27 10.13
CA PHE A 432 9.53 -2.60 11.31
C PHE A 432 10.86 -1.85 11.30
N VAL A 433 11.48 -1.70 10.13
CA VAL A 433 12.79 -1.04 9.99
C VAL A 433 12.64 0.46 9.73
N ILE A 434 11.73 0.87 8.83
CA ILE A 434 11.77 2.24 8.26
C ILE A 434 10.82 3.24 8.94
N SER A 435 9.96 2.79 9.86
CA SER A 435 8.92 3.67 10.38
C SER A 435 9.41 4.61 11.46
N ILE A 436 8.89 5.84 11.41
CA ILE A 436 9.07 6.90 12.42
C ILE A 436 7.76 7.56 12.83
N ALA A 437 6.63 7.03 12.35
CA ALA A 437 5.29 7.50 12.69
C ALA A 437 4.26 6.38 12.47
N CYS A 438 3.08 6.49 13.10
CA CYS A 438 1.99 5.53 12.98
C CYS A 438 0.86 6.00 12.07
N ASP A 439 1.09 6.95 11.14
CA ASP A 439 0.01 7.45 10.27
C ASP A 439 -0.79 6.28 9.69
N TYR A 440 -2.10 6.25 9.93
CA TYR A 440 -2.97 5.13 9.54
C TYR A 440 -2.85 4.79 8.04
N ARG A 441 -2.67 5.81 7.19
CA ARG A 441 -2.46 5.64 5.74
C ARG A 441 -1.29 4.71 5.35
N TYR A 442 -0.32 4.48 6.25
CA TYR A 442 0.88 3.71 5.91
C TYR A 442 0.58 2.25 5.56
N LEU A 443 -0.40 1.63 6.21
CA LEU A 443 -0.85 0.27 5.91
C LEU A 443 -2.14 0.22 5.08
N TYR A 444 -2.53 1.31 4.45
CA TYR A 444 -3.72 1.37 3.60
C TYR A 444 -3.74 0.28 2.51
N PHE A 445 -2.57 -0.07 1.97
CA PHE A 445 -2.45 -1.15 0.99
C PHE A 445 -2.92 -2.50 1.54
N VAL A 446 -2.65 -2.80 2.81
CA VAL A 446 -3.12 -4.03 3.47
C VAL A 446 -4.65 -4.06 3.54
N ASP A 447 -5.23 -2.97 4.02
CA ASP A 447 -6.68 -2.86 4.19
C ASP A 447 -7.40 -3.07 2.85
N LEU A 448 -6.95 -2.35 1.84
CA LEU A 448 -7.59 -2.36 0.52
C LEU A 448 -7.38 -3.69 -0.23
N ALA A 449 -6.19 -4.29 -0.13
CA ALA A 449 -5.89 -5.59 -0.73
C ALA A 449 -6.66 -6.73 -0.05
N ALA A 450 -6.82 -6.69 1.28
CA ALA A 450 -7.64 -7.65 2.00
C ALA A 450 -9.12 -7.56 1.59
N MET A 451 -9.65 -6.34 1.42
CA MET A 451 -11.01 -6.11 0.91
C MET A 451 -11.16 -6.64 -0.52
N ALA A 452 -10.21 -6.37 -1.41
CA ALA A 452 -10.22 -6.88 -2.79
C ALA A 452 -10.15 -8.41 -2.84
N ALA A 453 -9.36 -9.03 -1.97
CA ALA A 453 -9.28 -10.48 -1.85
C ALA A 453 -10.58 -11.10 -1.29
N ALA A 454 -11.20 -10.48 -0.30
CA ALA A 454 -12.50 -10.90 0.23
C ALA A 454 -13.58 -10.82 -0.85
N PHE A 455 -13.59 -9.73 -1.62
CA PHE A 455 -14.48 -9.60 -2.78
C PHE A 455 -14.22 -10.70 -3.83
N HIS A 456 -12.96 -10.95 -4.20
CA HIS A 456 -12.59 -12.02 -5.14
C HIS A 456 -13.06 -13.40 -4.68
N LEU A 457 -12.87 -13.72 -3.39
CA LEU A 457 -13.33 -14.99 -2.82
C LEU A 457 -14.86 -15.11 -2.80
N SER A 458 -15.57 -14.01 -2.55
CA SER A 458 -17.04 -13.98 -2.51
C SER A 458 -17.70 -14.29 -3.86
N LEU A 459 -17.00 -14.04 -4.97
CA LEU A 459 -17.46 -14.32 -6.32
C LEU A 459 -17.67 -15.81 -6.60
N ASP A 460 -16.94 -16.70 -5.89
CA ASP A 460 -17.12 -18.15 -5.94
C ASP A 460 -16.74 -18.82 -4.61
N TRP A 461 -17.36 -18.36 -3.52
CA TRP A 461 -17.08 -18.81 -2.16
C TRP A 461 -17.29 -20.31 -1.95
N ARG A 462 -18.28 -20.92 -2.64
CA ARG A 462 -18.55 -22.37 -2.53
C ARG A 462 -17.40 -23.22 -3.04
N SER A 463 -16.81 -22.85 -4.17
CA SER A 463 -15.63 -23.54 -4.70
C SER A 463 -14.42 -23.37 -3.77
N ALA A 464 -14.25 -22.20 -3.17
CA ALA A 464 -13.19 -21.96 -2.20
C ALA A 464 -13.37 -22.82 -0.94
N TRP A 465 -14.59 -22.96 -0.44
CA TRP A 465 -14.94 -23.80 0.71
C TRP A 465 -14.76 -25.30 0.41
N ALA A 466 -15.24 -25.78 -0.74
CA ALA A 466 -15.08 -27.16 -1.16
C ALA A 466 -13.60 -27.57 -1.27
N ALA A 467 -12.75 -26.71 -1.83
CA ALA A 467 -11.32 -26.96 -1.98
C ALA A 467 -10.58 -27.16 -0.63
N LEU A 468 -11.08 -26.57 0.46
CA LEU A 468 -10.55 -26.81 1.81
C LEU A 468 -10.96 -28.20 2.35
N HIS A 469 -12.23 -28.60 2.14
CA HIS A 469 -12.77 -29.85 2.68
C HIS A 469 -12.19 -31.08 1.95
N ASP A 470 -12.02 -31.02 0.63
CA ASP A 470 -11.43 -32.11 -0.13
C ASP A 470 -9.99 -32.41 0.30
N ARG A 471 -9.25 -31.39 0.78
CA ARG A 471 -7.89 -31.57 1.30
C ARG A 471 -7.86 -32.14 2.71
N SER A 472 -8.84 -31.82 3.56
CA SER A 472 -8.91 -32.37 4.92
C SER A 472 -9.14 -33.87 4.90
N VAL A 473 -9.85 -34.38 3.89
CA VAL A 473 -10.04 -35.85 3.69
C VAL A 473 -8.76 -36.53 3.19
N ALA A 474 -7.94 -35.85 2.36
CA ALA A 474 -6.68 -36.40 1.84
C ALA A 474 -5.54 -36.45 2.88
N ILE A 475 -5.65 -35.71 3.98
CA ILE A 475 -4.65 -35.66 5.07
C ILE A 475 -5.00 -36.72 6.18
N SER A 476 -6.22 -37.25 6.18
CA SER A 476 -6.60 -38.34 7.11
C SER A 476 -5.80 -39.60 6.76
N PRO A 477 -5.01 -40.17 7.66
CA PRO A 477 -4.29 -41.42 7.38
C PRO A 477 -5.30 -42.51 7.00
N PRO A 478 -4.96 -43.40 6.04
CA PRO A 478 -5.85 -44.49 5.65
C PRO A 478 -6.21 -45.30 6.91
N ALA A 479 -7.49 -45.53 7.13
CA ALA A 479 -7.98 -46.34 8.22
C ALA A 479 -7.20 -47.64 8.20
N ARG A 480 -6.49 -47.93 9.30
CA ARG A 480 -5.78 -49.22 9.45
C ARG A 480 -6.81 -50.33 9.26
N SER A 481 -6.65 -51.11 8.20
CA SER A 481 -7.44 -52.34 8.02
C SER A 481 -7.22 -53.19 9.22
N PRO A 482 -8.27 -53.79 9.83
CA PRO A 482 -8.13 -54.73 10.89
C PRO A 482 -7.74 -56.07 10.25
N TRP A 483 -6.42 -56.38 10.22
CA TRP A 483 -5.84 -57.71 10.11
C TRP A 483 -4.65 -57.79 11.04
#